data_9331581df68e05a8de145cff500fb7bf
#
_entry.id   9331581df68e05a8de145cff500fb7bf
#
_cell.length_a   1.000
_cell.length_b   1.000
_cell.length_c   1.000
_cell.angle_alpha   90.00
_cell.angle_beta   90.00
_cell.angle_gamma   90.00
#
_symmetry.space_group_name_H-M   'P 1'
#
loop_
_entity.id
_entity.type
_entity.pdbx_description
1 polymer ?
#
loop_
_entity_poly.entity_id
_entity_poly.type
_entity_poly.pdbx_seq_one_letter_code
_entity_poly.pdbx_strand_id
1 'polypeptide(L)'
;LGRVIQTLDTQIGADGYVIALTADHGMPSEADNAWRGRHYTNEIVSTLHDQFDPDGRRVVLFYGDPADNQIFVDTERAKELGLTLDEMAAYLETLPFISAAFTETEVAGAMMQ
;
A
#
# COMPACT_ATOMS: atom_id res chain seq x y z
N LEU A 1 19.80 -15.61 -14.96
CA LEU A 1 19.18 -16.93 -14.72
C LEU A 1 19.51 -17.89 -15.86
N GLY A 2 19.32 -17.53 -17.16
CA GLY A 2 19.55 -18.43 -18.30
C GLY A 2 20.93 -19.05 -18.34
N ARG A 3 22.01 -18.29 -18.07
CA ARG A 3 23.38 -18.84 -18.02
C ARG A 3 23.59 -19.86 -16.91
N VAL A 4 22.96 -19.66 -15.75
CA VAL A 4 23.03 -20.61 -14.63
C VAL A 4 22.35 -21.92 -15.02
N ILE A 5 21.16 -21.86 -15.58
CA ILE A 5 20.42 -23.03 -16.07
C ILE A 5 21.25 -23.79 -17.09
N GLN A 6 21.80 -23.10 -18.10
CA GLN A 6 22.62 -23.71 -19.12
C GLN A 6 23.88 -24.41 -18.56
N THR A 7 24.49 -23.84 -17.51
CA THR A 7 25.61 -24.46 -16.82
C THR A 7 25.19 -25.74 -16.09
N LEU A 8 24.04 -25.68 -15.39
CA LEU A 8 23.49 -26.84 -14.68
C LEU A 8 23.11 -27.96 -15.64
N ASP A 9 22.47 -27.66 -16.76
CA ASP A 9 22.13 -28.62 -17.81
C ASP A 9 23.39 -29.33 -18.34
N THR A 10 24.48 -28.58 -18.52
CA THR A 10 25.74 -29.12 -19.04
C THR A 10 26.48 -29.98 -18.01
N GLN A 11 26.44 -29.62 -16.73
CA GLN A 11 27.21 -30.25 -15.67
C GLN A 11 26.48 -31.43 -15.01
N ILE A 12 25.18 -31.34 -14.87
CA ILE A 12 24.32 -32.22 -14.07
C ILE A 12 23.32 -32.97 -14.95
N GLY A 13 22.90 -32.37 -16.07
CA GLY A 13 21.82 -32.82 -16.92
C GLY A 13 20.49 -32.16 -16.54
N ALA A 14 19.63 -31.95 -17.54
CA ALA A 14 18.37 -31.23 -17.38
C ALA A 14 17.40 -31.84 -16.34
N ASP A 15 17.48 -33.17 -16.17
CA ASP A 15 16.63 -33.90 -15.21
C ASP A 15 17.33 -34.11 -13.84
N GLY A 16 18.55 -33.59 -13.66
CA GLY A 16 19.35 -33.82 -12.47
C GLY A 16 19.14 -32.80 -11.32
N TYR A 17 18.31 -31.78 -11.51
CA TYR A 17 18.10 -30.71 -10.52
C TYR A 17 16.71 -30.13 -10.59
N VAL A 18 16.33 -29.40 -9.51
CA VAL A 18 15.12 -28.62 -9.44
C VAL A 18 15.50 -27.18 -9.08
N ILE A 19 14.91 -26.22 -9.77
CA ILE A 19 15.07 -24.79 -9.46
C ILE A 19 13.82 -24.28 -8.76
N ALA A 20 14.00 -23.65 -7.59
CA ALA A 20 12.99 -22.83 -6.95
C ALA A 20 13.41 -21.37 -7.03
N LEU A 21 12.56 -20.52 -7.59
CA LEU A 21 12.75 -19.07 -7.65
C LEU A 21 11.65 -18.40 -6.86
N THR A 22 12.05 -17.57 -5.91
CA THR A 22 11.13 -16.80 -5.08
C THR A 22 11.69 -15.40 -4.83
N ALA A 23 10.84 -14.50 -4.43
CA ALA A 23 11.19 -13.18 -3.97
C ALA A 23 10.37 -12.87 -2.71
N ASP A 24 10.85 -11.97 -1.88
CA ASP A 24 10.12 -11.43 -0.73
C ASP A 24 8.96 -10.53 -1.17
N HIS A 25 9.15 -9.75 -2.24
CA HIS A 25 8.13 -8.91 -2.86
C HIS A 25 8.53 -8.54 -4.30
N GLY A 26 7.60 -7.92 -5.02
CA GLY A 26 7.89 -7.27 -6.29
C GLY A 26 8.42 -5.85 -6.10
N MET A 27 8.89 -5.25 -7.20
CA MET A 27 9.22 -3.82 -7.25
C MET A 27 8.31 -3.12 -8.25
N PRO A 28 7.68 -2.00 -7.87
CA PRO A 28 7.00 -1.16 -8.85
C PRO A 28 8.02 -0.56 -9.83
N SER A 29 7.57 -0.20 -11.01
CA SER A 29 8.37 0.60 -11.93
C SER A 29 8.70 1.95 -11.31
N GLU A 30 9.78 2.56 -11.78
CA GLU A 30 10.15 3.92 -11.36
C GLU A 30 8.97 4.87 -11.61
N ALA A 31 8.69 5.73 -10.61
CA ALA A 31 7.61 6.71 -10.71
C ALA A 31 7.90 7.67 -11.85
N ASP A 32 7.06 7.64 -12.87
CA ASP A 32 7.10 8.65 -13.92
C ASP A 32 6.31 9.90 -13.49
N ASN A 33 6.72 11.04 -13.97
CA ASN A 33 6.06 12.31 -13.68
C ASN A 33 4.82 12.57 -14.57
N ALA A 34 4.47 11.60 -15.42
CA ALA A 34 3.52 11.85 -16.49
C ALA A 34 2.06 11.88 -16.03
N TRP A 35 1.70 11.13 -14.98
CA TRP A 35 0.30 11.09 -14.54
C TRP A 35 0.05 10.80 -13.06
N ARG A 36 0.95 10.16 -12.32
CA ARG A 36 0.75 9.85 -10.89
C ARG A 36 1.83 10.41 -9.99
N GLY A 37 3.03 10.62 -10.50
CA GLY A 37 4.14 11.18 -9.72
C GLY A 37 4.53 10.32 -8.52
N ARG A 38 5.27 10.93 -7.62
CA ARG A 38 5.61 10.38 -6.31
C ARG A 38 4.82 11.13 -5.24
N HIS A 39 4.01 10.40 -4.48
CA HIS A 39 3.24 10.93 -3.37
C HIS A 39 3.74 10.32 -2.07
N TYR A 40 3.80 11.13 -1.04
CA TYR A 40 4.25 10.70 0.27
C TYR A 40 3.06 10.55 1.22
N THR A 41 3.15 9.62 2.16
CA THR A 41 2.07 9.35 3.12
C THR A 41 1.70 10.59 3.94
N ASN A 42 2.66 11.44 4.27
CA ASN A 42 2.39 12.68 4.98
C ASN A 42 1.53 13.69 4.18
N GLU A 43 1.59 13.67 2.84
CA GLU A 43 0.70 14.47 1.98
C GLU A 43 -0.73 13.94 2.08
N ILE A 44 -0.90 12.62 2.03
CA ILE A 44 -2.20 11.96 2.18
C ILE A 44 -2.78 12.23 3.57
N VAL A 45 -1.97 12.10 4.63
CA VAL A 45 -2.37 12.42 6.01
C VAL A 45 -2.80 13.88 6.15
N SER A 46 -2.03 14.81 5.57
CA SER A 46 -2.42 16.22 5.55
C SER A 46 -3.75 16.47 4.87
N THR A 47 -3.97 15.82 3.73
CA THR A 47 -5.22 15.93 2.98
C THR A 47 -6.42 15.43 3.78
N LEU A 48 -6.27 14.32 4.50
CA LEU A 48 -7.31 13.79 5.39
C LEU A 48 -7.59 14.73 6.58
N HIS A 49 -6.55 15.28 7.19
CA HIS A 49 -6.71 16.27 8.25
C HIS A 49 -7.43 17.53 7.76
N ASP A 50 -7.03 18.07 6.62
CA ASP A 50 -7.66 19.26 6.04
C ASP A 50 -9.13 19.04 5.70
N GLN A 51 -9.49 17.81 5.29
CA GLN A 51 -10.87 17.45 4.96
C GLN A 51 -11.72 17.18 6.19
N PHE A 52 -11.23 16.43 7.16
CA PHE A 52 -12.05 15.85 8.22
C PHE A 52 -11.79 16.40 9.63
N ASP A 53 -10.60 16.91 9.89
CA ASP A 53 -10.19 17.43 11.21
C ASP A 53 -9.25 18.64 11.07
N PRO A 54 -9.66 19.70 10.39
CA PRO A 54 -8.78 20.83 10.06
C PRO A 54 -8.24 21.55 11.31
N ASP A 55 -9.02 21.63 12.36
CA ASP A 55 -8.66 22.31 13.60
C ASP A 55 -7.83 21.42 14.55
N GLY A 56 -8.20 20.14 14.64
CA GLY A 56 -7.57 19.18 15.55
C GLY A 56 -6.33 18.51 14.96
N ARG A 57 -6.39 18.17 13.67
CA ARG A 57 -5.36 17.46 12.91
C ARG A 57 -4.85 16.21 13.62
N ARG A 58 -5.79 15.43 14.22
CA ARG A 58 -5.47 14.26 15.03
C ARG A 58 -6.21 13.00 14.61
N VAL A 59 -7.16 13.10 13.65
CA VAL A 59 -7.97 11.96 13.23
C VAL A 59 -7.14 10.88 12.54
N VAL A 60 -5.99 11.23 11.97
CA VAL A 60 -5.05 10.28 11.39
C VAL A 60 -3.79 10.24 12.23
N LEU A 61 -3.45 9.04 12.67
CA LEU A 61 -2.19 8.72 13.34
C LEU A 61 -1.26 8.13 12.30
N PHE A 62 -0.09 8.71 12.14
CA PHE A 62 0.94 8.15 11.27
C PHE A 62 2.07 7.57 12.13
N TYR A 63 2.26 6.27 12.03
CA TYR A 63 3.38 5.56 12.66
C TYR A 63 4.07 4.72 11.58
N GLY A 64 5.28 5.07 11.20
CA GLY A 64 6.07 4.26 10.30
C GLY A 64 6.86 5.03 9.26
N ASP A 65 7.40 4.31 8.31
CA ASP A 65 8.17 4.86 7.19
C ASP A 65 7.25 5.65 6.26
N PRO A 66 7.69 6.81 5.73
CA PRO A 66 6.95 7.55 4.70
C PRO A 66 6.57 6.76 3.44
N ALA A 67 7.19 5.59 3.23
CA ALA A 67 6.85 4.66 2.15
C ALA A 67 5.74 3.67 2.51
N ASP A 68 5.26 3.67 3.75
CA ASP A 68 4.16 2.82 4.18
C ASP A 68 2.85 3.26 3.51
N ASN A 69 2.12 2.30 2.95
CA ASN A 69 0.82 2.54 2.33
C ASN A 69 -0.36 2.26 3.29
N GLN A 70 -0.09 2.20 4.59
CA GLN A 70 -1.07 2.03 5.64
C GLN A 70 -1.30 3.36 6.36
N ILE A 71 -2.57 3.64 6.64
CA ILE A 71 -2.99 4.82 7.39
C ILE A 71 -3.70 4.36 8.65
N PHE A 72 -3.21 4.81 9.79
CA PHE A 72 -3.78 4.51 11.09
C PHE A 72 -4.68 5.65 11.54
N VAL A 73 -5.94 5.34 11.81
CA VAL A 73 -6.94 6.32 12.22
C VAL A 73 -7.10 6.30 13.73
N ASP A 74 -7.14 7.48 14.34
CA ASP A 74 -7.60 7.65 15.73
C ASP A 74 -9.11 7.42 15.77
N THR A 75 -9.51 6.22 16.15
CA THR A 75 -10.92 5.80 16.15
C THR A 75 -11.77 6.58 17.16
N GLU A 76 -11.18 7.01 18.28
CA GLU A 76 -11.91 7.84 19.25
C GLU A 76 -12.15 9.24 18.68
N ARG A 77 -11.12 9.82 18.04
CA ARG A 77 -11.27 11.11 17.37
C ARG A 77 -12.26 11.04 16.20
N ALA A 78 -12.21 9.97 15.41
CA ALA A 78 -13.17 9.76 14.32
C ALA A 78 -14.62 9.71 14.85
N LYS A 79 -14.88 9.01 15.97
CA LYS A 79 -16.18 8.99 16.65
C LYS A 79 -16.62 10.36 17.14
N GLU A 80 -15.71 11.14 17.73
CA GLU A 80 -16.02 12.53 18.15
C GLU A 80 -16.49 13.39 16.98
N LEU A 81 -15.89 13.17 15.80
CA LEU A 81 -16.24 13.88 14.57
C LEU A 81 -17.42 13.28 13.81
N GLY A 82 -17.94 12.12 14.26
CA GLY A 82 -19.02 11.41 13.57
C GLY A 82 -18.60 10.78 12.24
N LEU A 83 -17.31 10.45 12.10
CA LEU A 83 -16.72 9.90 10.87
C LEU A 83 -16.63 8.37 10.93
N THR A 84 -16.76 7.75 9.77
CA THR A 84 -16.53 6.33 9.55
C THR A 84 -15.25 6.11 8.72
N LEU A 85 -14.66 4.93 8.86
CA LEU A 85 -13.51 4.55 8.02
C LEU A 85 -13.90 4.46 6.54
N ASP A 86 -15.12 4.02 6.25
CA ASP A 86 -15.63 3.92 4.87
C ASP A 86 -15.73 5.30 4.19
N GLU A 87 -16.17 6.33 4.93
CA GLU A 87 -16.19 7.71 4.42
C GLU A 87 -14.79 8.22 4.12
N MET A 88 -13.82 7.90 4.99
CA MET A 88 -12.43 8.27 4.78
C MET A 88 -11.81 7.53 3.58
N ALA A 89 -12.08 6.24 3.44
CA ALA A 89 -11.63 5.44 2.30
C ALA A 89 -12.25 5.96 0.99
N ALA A 90 -13.56 6.19 0.96
CA ALA A 90 -14.25 6.77 -0.20
C ALA A 90 -13.68 8.12 -0.61
N TYR A 91 -13.35 8.98 0.35
CA TYR A 91 -12.70 10.25 0.05
C TYR A 91 -11.31 10.06 -0.56
N LEU A 92 -10.49 9.15 -0.03
CA LEU A 92 -9.18 8.86 -0.59
C LEU A 92 -9.27 8.42 -2.06
N GLU A 93 -10.26 7.63 -2.43
CA GLU A 93 -10.49 7.18 -3.80
C GLU A 93 -10.85 8.33 -4.77
N THR A 94 -11.25 9.50 -4.27
CA THR A 94 -11.44 10.69 -5.11
C THR A 94 -10.13 11.34 -5.55
N LEU A 95 -9.02 11.01 -4.88
CA LEU A 95 -7.71 11.56 -5.22
C LEU A 95 -7.15 10.87 -6.48
N PRO A 96 -6.67 11.63 -7.47
CA PRO A 96 -6.32 11.08 -8.79
C PRO A 96 -5.16 10.08 -8.79
N PHE A 97 -4.39 10.03 -7.71
CA PHE A 97 -3.25 9.14 -7.55
C PHE A 97 -3.55 7.93 -6.65
N ILE A 98 -4.74 7.83 -6.09
CA ILE A 98 -5.20 6.67 -5.30
C ILE A 98 -6.05 5.78 -6.21
N SER A 99 -5.66 4.53 -6.35
CA SER A 99 -6.40 3.55 -7.17
C SER A 99 -7.51 2.86 -6.40
N ALA A 100 -7.30 2.62 -5.12
CA ALA A 100 -8.25 2.01 -4.21
C ALA A 100 -7.81 2.27 -2.76
N ALA A 101 -8.77 2.34 -1.85
CA ALA A 101 -8.55 2.40 -0.42
C ALA A 101 -9.44 1.34 0.26
N PHE A 102 -8.88 0.56 1.15
CA PHE A 102 -9.57 -0.53 1.83
C PHE A 102 -9.52 -0.34 3.34
N THR A 103 -10.64 -0.55 3.99
CA THR A 103 -10.71 -0.60 5.44
C THR A 103 -10.20 -1.96 5.96
N GLU A 104 -9.80 -2.02 7.23
CA GLU A 104 -9.40 -3.27 7.88
C GLU A 104 -10.47 -4.36 7.76
N THR A 105 -11.74 -3.97 7.88
CA THR A 105 -12.87 -4.89 7.77
C THR A 105 -12.98 -5.51 6.38
N GLU A 106 -12.79 -4.72 5.33
CA GLU A 106 -12.83 -5.20 3.94
C GLU A 106 -11.68 -6.16 3.66
N VAL A 107 -10.47 -5.82 4.11
CA VAL A 107 -9.29 -6.69 3.96
C VAL A 107 -9.50 -8.02 4.70
N ALA A 108 -9.96 -7.96 5.95
CA ALA A 108 -10.25 -9.16 6.74
C ALA A 108 -11.33 -10.04 6.08
N GLY A 109 -12.39 -9.42 5.54
CA GLY A 109 -13.45 -10.13 4.81
C GLY A 109 -12.97 -10.82 3.54
N ALA A 110 -12.04 -10.21 2.82
CA ALA A 110 -11.46 -10.79 1.60
C ALA A 110 -10.53 -11.98 1.89
N MET A 111 -9.85 -11.99 3.04
CA MET A 111 -8.95 -13.09 3.43
C MET A 111 -9.69 -14.35 3.91
N MET A 112 -11.00 -14.28 4.18
CA MET A 112 -11.81 -15.39 4.68
C MET A 112 -12.59 -16.12 3.59
N GLN A 113 -12.43 -15.74 2.33
CA GLN A 113 -13.03 -16.37 1.15
C GLN A 113 -12.02 -17.24 0.40
#